data_2280bb3be45c58e78d237228ee53145b
#
_entry.id   2280bb3be45c58e78d237228ee53145b
#
_cell.length_a   1.000
_cell.length_b   1.000
_cell.length_c   1.000
_cell.angle_alpha   90.00
_cell.angle_beta   90.00
_cell.angle_gamma   90.00
#
_symmetry.space_group_name_H-M   'P 1'
#
loop_
_entity.id
_entity.type
_entity.pdbx_description
1 polymer ?
#
loop_
_entity_poly.entity_id
_entity_poly.type
_entity_poly.pdbx_seq_one_letter_code
_entity_poly.pdbx_strand_id
1 'polypeptide(L)'
;VSTLAQGKGDLERASTAQKVADMLRERVLDGELAPGLRLSEEAIGGALGVSRNTLREAFRLLTRDRILVHEHSRGVFVRTPTGEDVRDLYAARRVIECGALQRWGDVDEVRRDAVRGPVEEALAHGAKKDWARVGTANVRFHRGIVGLAGSSRLSEESDRLFAELMLAFRVVSDPKRLHMAYLPLNREIVELLNAGDVDRATGKLREYFDLAEADLVVQLEEAQR
;
A
#
# COMPACT_ATOMS: atom_id res chain seq x y z
N VAL A 1 40.40 -9.91 -4.31
CA VAL A 1 40.17 -9.24 -3.00
C VAL A 1 40.16 -7.71 -3.17
N SER A 2 41.05 -7.14 -3.98
CA SER A 2 41.11 -5.68 -4.26
C SER A 2 39.81 -5.15 -4.93
N THR A 3 39.19 -5.92 -5.82
CA THR A 3 37.92 -5.59 -6.49
C THR A 3 36.74 -5.58 -5.53
N LEU A 4 36.77 -6.36 -4.44
CA LEU A 4 35.73 -6.42 -3.42
C LEU A 4 35.84 -5.23 -2.41
N ALA A 5 37.04 -4.70 -2.20
CA ALA A 5 37.25 -3.56 -1.31
C ALA A 5 36.64 -2.26 -1.87
N GLN A 6 36.58 -2.11 -3.20
CA GLN A 6 35.87 -0.99 -3.86
C GLN A 6 34.35 -1.09 -3.70
N GLY A 7 33.79 -2.30 -3.49
CA GLY A 7 32.37 -2.52 -3.29
C GLY A 7 31.81 -2.07 -1.94
N LYS A 8 32.64 -1.83 -0.91
CA LYS A 8 32.16 -1.42 0.42
C LYS A 8 31.43 -0.07 0.40
N GLY A 9 32.01 0.91 -0.29
CA GLY A 9 31.38 2.23 -0.44
C GLY A 9 30.09 2.20 -1.29
N ASP A 10 29.98 1.23 -2.22
CA ASP A 10 28.77 1.04 -3.03
C ASP A 10 27.66 0.37 -2.20
N LEU A 11 28.00 -0.59 -1.33
CA LEU A 11 27.05 -1.22 -0.39
C LEU A 11 26.51 -0.21 0.64
N GLU A 12 27.36 0.66 1.19
CA GLU A 12 26.94 1.72 2.11
C GLU A 12 26.03 2.75 1.41
N ARG A 13 26.34 3.11 0.16
CA ARG A 13 25.49 3.99 -0.66
C ARG A 13 24.16 3.37 -1.00
N ALA A 14 24.11 2.10 -1.36
CA ALA A 14 22.88 1.36 -1.61
C ALA A 14 21.98 1.33 -0.36
N SER A 15 22.56 1.08 0.83
CA SER A 15 21.84 1.15 2.10
C SER A 15 21.29 2.56 2.38
N THR A 16 22.05 3.61 2.09
CA THR A 16 21.61 5.00 2.27
C THR A 16 20.50 5.35 1.29
N ALA A 17 20.58 4.93 0.03
CA ALA A 17 19.54 5.15 -0.97
C ALA A 17 18.22 4.47 -0.56
N GLN A 18 18.28 3.26 0.00
CA GLN A 18 17.09 2.57 0.52
C GLN A 18 16.46 3.35 1.68
N LYS A 19 17.24 3.82 2.66
CA LYS A 19 16.73 4.64 3.77
C LYS A 19 16.06 5.93 3.30
N VAL A 20 16.65 6.59 2.29
CA VAL A 20 16.07 7.79 1.68
C VAL A 20 14.77 7.44 0.95
N ALA A 21 14.72 6.33 0.23
CA ALA A 21 13.51 5.88 -0.45
C ALA A 21 12.39 5.57 0.57
N ASP A 22 12.70 4.88 1.66
CA ASP A 22 11.73 4.54 2.70
C ASP A 22 11.17 5.81 3.37
N MET A 23 12.03 6.77 3.73
CA MET A 23 11.61 8.04 4.30
C MET A 23 10.73 8.87 3.33
N LEU A 24 11.09 8.93 2.04
CA LEU A 24 10.28 9.63 1.05
C LEU A 24 8.95 8.92 0.80
N ARG A 25 8.93 7.58 0.81
CA ARG A 25 7.70 6.77 0.73
C ARG A 25 6.75 7.11 1.87
N GLU A 26 7.24 7.12 3.12
CA GLU A 26 6.45 7.50 4.29
C GLU A 26 5.83 8.89 4.11
N ARG A 27 6.61 9.90 3.72
CA ARG A 27 6.11 11.27 3.49
C ARG A 27 5.05 11.36 2.39
N VAL A 28 5.18 10.56 1.32
CA VAL A 28 4.15 10.46 0.28
C VAL A 28 2.88 9.82 0.85
N LEU A 29 3.02 8.70 1.57
CA LEU A 29 1.89 7.98 2.15
C LEU A 29 1.20 8.76 3.27
N ASP A 30 1.93 9.59 4.01
CA ASP A 30 1.37 10.51 5.01
C ASP A 30 0.73 11.77 4.39
N GLY A 31 0.96 12.00 3.09
CA GLY A 31 0.39 13.13 2.33
C GLY A 31 1.19 14.43 2.43
N GLU A 32 2.38 14.41 3.05
CA GLU A 32 3.30 15.55 3.07
C GLU A 32 3.81 15.88 1.65
N LEU A 33 3.99 14.84 0.82
CA LEU A 33 4.33 14.96 -0.59
C LEU A 33 3.12 14.52 -1.42
N ALA A 34 2.31 15.48 -1.85
CA ALA A 34 1.05 15.22 -2.53
C ALA A 34 1.24 14.59 -3.94
N PRO A 35 0.28 13.77 -4.42
CA PRO A 35 0.24 13.31 -5.80
C PRO A 35 0.39 14.47 -6.80
N GLY A 36 1.19 14.29 -7.85
CA GLY A 36 1.51 15.30 -8.84
C GLY A 36 2.61 16.32 -8.43
N LEU A 37 3.08 16.29 -7.17
CA LEU A 37 4.14 17.18 -6.73
C LEU A 37 5.46 16.84 -7.43
N ARG A 38 6.11 17.87 -8.01
CA ARG A 38 7.47 17.74 -8.56
C ARG A 38 8.50 17.69 -7.44
N LEU A 39 9.39 16.70 -7.47
CA LEU A 39 10.46 16.53 -6.51
C LEU A 39 11.77 17.15 -7.04
N SER A 40 12.32 18.12 -6.31
CA SER A 40 13.60 18.75 -6.66
C SER A 40 14.77 17.94 -6.11
N GLU A 41 15.61 17.39 -6.99
CA GLU A 41 16.86 16.70 -6.58
C GLU A 41 17.76 17.60 -5.74
N GLU A 42 17.84 18.88 -6.08
CA GLU A 42 18.70 19.86 -5.39
C GLU A 42 18.18 20.17 -3.98
N ALA A 43 16.87 20.47 -3.86
CA ALA A 43 16.27 20.83 -2.58
C ALA A 43 16.28 19.64 -1.61
N ILE A 44 15.89 18.45 -2.08
CA ILE A 44 15.84 17.23 -1.25
C ILE A 44 17.25 16.77 -0.88
N GLY A 45 18.18 16.73 -1.85
CA GLY A 45 19.56 16.34 -1.60
C GLY A 45 20.27 17.28 -0.61
N GLY A 46 20.01 18.59 -0.73
CA GLY A 46 20.52 19.59 0.23
C GLY A 46 19.92 19.42 1.63
N ALA A 47 18.61 19.23 1.73
CA ALA A 47 17.91 19.06 3.01
C ALA A 47 18.34 17.76 3.74
N LEU A 48 18.59 16.68 3.00
CA LEU A 48 18.98 15.38 3.56
C LEU A 48 20.49 15.19 3.70
N GLY A 49 21.30 16.09 3.16
CA GLY A 49 22.76 15.95 3.17
C GLY A 49 23.27 14.74 2.37
N VAL A 50 22.53 14.30 1.35
CA VAL A 50 22.90 13.13 0.53
C VAL A 50 23.40 13.55 -0.86
N SER A 51 24.22 12.66 -1.45
CA SER A 51 24.73 12.89 -2.80
C SER A 51 23.61 12.80 -3.84
N ARG A 52 23.77 13.51 -4.98
CA ARG A 52 22.84 13.42 -6.13
C ARG A 52 22.67 11.97 -6.62
N ASN A 53 23.74 11.17 -6.61
CA ASN A 53 23.69 9.78 -7.04
C ASN A 53 22.86 8.94 -6.06
N THR A 54 23.02 9.14 -4.75
CA THR A 54 22.21 8.45 -3.72
C THR A 54 20.73 8.78 -3.86
N LEU A 55 20.41 10.06 -4.10
CA LEU A 55 19.04 10.51 -4.28
C LEU A 55 18.41 9.95 -5.56
N ARG A 56 19.15 9.95 -6.68
CA ARG A 56 18.67 9.34 -7.94
C ARG A 56 18.41 7.85 -7.80
N GLU A 57 19.24 7.15 -7.05
CA GLU A 57 19.00 5.74 -6.77
C GLU A 57 17.75 5.55 -5.92
N ALA A 58 17.53 6.38 -4.88
CA ALA A 58 16.28 6.38 -4.11
C ALA A 58 15.06 6.64 -5.01
N PHE A 59 15.15 7.60 -5.94
CA PHE A 59 14.07 7.87 -6.89
C PHE A 59 13.81 6.70 -7.84
N ARG A 60 14.85 5.97 -8.28
CA ARG A 60 14.68 4.74 -9.08
C ARG A 60 13.94 3.66 -8.31
N LEU A 61 14.28 3.46 -7.03
CA LEU A 61 13.58 2.51 -6.16
C LEU A 61 12.10 2.87 -6.06
N LEU A 62 11.77 4.14 -5.76
CA LEU A 62 10.39 4.61 -5.66
C LEU A 62 9.62 4.57 -6.99
N THR A 63 10.32 4.78 -8.13
CA THR A 63 9.72 4.65 -9.46
C THR A 63 9.39 3.20 -9.78
N ARG A 64 10.28 2.25 -9.41
CA ARG A 64 10.02 0.82 -9.53
C ARG A 64 8.82 0.41 -8.68
N ASP A 65 8.68 0.99 -7.48
CA ASP A 65 7.56 0.75 -6.56
C ASP A 65 6.30 1.56 -6.94
N ARG A 66 6.28 2.21 -8.12
CA ARG A 66 5.17 3.01 -8.65
C ARG A 66 4.69 4.16 -7.74
N ILE A 67 5.55 4.61 -6.82
CA ILE A 67 5.29 5.79 -5.97
C ILE A 67 5.67 7.09 -6.69
N LEU A 68 6.74 7.06 -7.47
CA LEU A 68 7.18 8.18 -8.30
C LEU A 68 7.04 7.85 -9.78
N VAL A 69 7.03 8.89 -10.60
CA VAL A 69 7.10 8.81 -12.07
C VAL A 69 8.18 9.74 -12.57
N HIS A 70 8.98 9.27 -13.51
CA HIS A 70 9.95 10.09 -14.21
C HIS A 70 9.35 10.56 -15.54
N GLU A 71 9.10 11.86 -15.67
CA GLU A 71 8.64 12.47 -16.90
C GLU A 71 9.84 13.02 -17.68
N HIS A 72 9.96 12.59 -18.93
CA HIS A 72 11.08 13.01 -19.78
C HIS A 72 11.16 14.53 -19.87
N SER A 73 12.36 15.09 -19.66
CA SER A 73 12.66 16.54 -19.67
C SER A 73 11.91 17.39 -18.62
N ARG A 74 11.03 16.82 -17.81
CA ARG A 74 10.26 17.53 -16.77
C ARG A 74 10.72 17.22 -15.34
N GLY A 75 11.29 16.02 -15.13
CA GLY A 75 11.83 15.62 -13.84
C GLY A 75 11.06 14.46 -13.19
N VAL A 76 11.16 14.36 -11.87
CA VAL A 76 10.53 13.32 -11.07
C VAL A 76 9.33 13.91 -10.33
N PHE A 77 8.21 13.19 -10.33
CA PHE A 77 6.95 13.59 -9.70
C PHE A 77 6.43 12.48 -8.80
N VAL A 78 5.69 12.84 -7.76
CA VAL A 78 4.85 11.89 -7.04
C VAL A 78 3.76 11.42 -8.00
N ARG A 79 3.61 10.10 -8.16
CA ARG A 79 2.64 9.54 -9.12
C ARG A 79 1.21 9.89 -8.72
N THR A 80 0.39 10.19 -9.72
CA THR A 80 -1.05 10.28 -9.59
C THR A 80 -1.65 9.03 -10.23
N PRO A 81 -2.18 8.06 -9.44
CA PRO A 81 -2.78 6.84 -10.00
C PRO A 81 -3.99 7.16 -10.88
N THR A 82 -4.19 6.35 -11.92
CA THR A 82 -5.32 6.39 -12.83
C THR A 82 -6.35 5.32 -12.48
N GLY A 83 -7.56 5.40 -13.06
CA GLY A 83 -8.55 4.33 -12.94
C GLY A 83 -8.08 2.99 -13.50
N GLU A 84 -7.22 2.98 -14.53
CA GLU A 84 -6.60 1.77 -15.07
C GLU A 84 -5.62 1.14 -14.08
N ASP A 85 -4.78 1.95 -13.43
CA ASP A 85 -3.88 1.50 -12.36
C ASP A 85 -4.66 0.83 -11.22
N VAL A 86 -5.79 1.41 -10.83
CA VAL A 86 -6.65 0.85 -9.78
C VAL A 86 -7.22 -0.51 -10.20
N ARG A 87 -7.71 -0.64 -11.43
CA ARG A 87 -8.23 -1.93 -11.93
C ARG A 87 -7.17 -3.02 -11.93
N ASP A 88 -5.96 -2.71 -12.40
CA ASP A 88 -4.81 -3.64 -12.41
C ASP A 88 -4.42 -4.05 -10.99
N LEU A 89 -4.35 -3.08 -10.08
CA LEU A 89 -4.05 -3.30 -8.66
C LEU A 89 -5.09 -4.23 -8.00
N TYR A 90 -6.38 -3.99 -8.21
CA TYR A 90 -7.43 -4.85 -7.66
C TYR A 90 -7.45 -6.24 -8.29
N ALA A 91 -7.10 -6.37 -9.58
CA ALA A 91 -6.94 -7.67 -10.23
C ALA A 91 -5.84 -8.50 -9.55
N ALA A 92 -4.67 -7.90 -9.28
CA ALA A 92 -3.58 -8.55 -8.54
C ALA A 92 -4.00 -8.94 -7.11
N ARG A 93 -4.65 -8.03 -6.37
CA ARG A 93 -5.14 -8.26 -5.01
C ARG A 93 -6.14 -9.42 -4.94
N ARG A 94 -7.07 -9.52 -5.89
CA ARG A 94 -8.02 -10.66 -5.95
C ARG A 94 -7.30 -12.00 -6.01
N VAL A 95 -6.27 -12.12 -6.84
CA VAL A 95 -5.51 -13.36 -6.97
C VAL A 95 -4.75 -13.67 -5.66
N ILE A 96 -4.04 -12.70 -5.12
CA ILE A 96 -3.18 -12.88 -3.96
C ILE A 96 -4.00 -13.12 -2.70
N GLU A 97 -4.94 -12.23 -2.39
CA GLU A 97 -5.65 -12.23 -1.11
C GLU A 97 -6.71 -13.33 -1.04
N CYS A 98 -7.45 -13.62 -2.13
CA CYS A 98 -8.38 -14.75 -2.14
C CYS A 98 -7.64 -16.09 -2.04
N GLY A 99 -6.45 -16.21 -2.66
CA GLY A 99 -5.61 -17.40 -2.53
C GLY A 99 -5.04 -17.57 -1.12
N ALA A 100 -4.58 -16.46 -0.51
CA ALA A 100 -4.05 -16.46 0.85
C ALA A 100 -5.12 -16.82 1.90
N LEU A 101 -6.36 -16.35 1.69
CA LEU A 101 -7.48 -16.61 2.61
C LEU A 101 -7.80 -18.11 2.76
N GLN A 102 -7.56 -18.90 1.72
CA GLN A 102 -7.73 -20.37 1.75
C GLN A 102 -6.80 -21.07 2.77
N ARG A 103 -5.76 -20.37 3.25
CA ARG A 103 -4.84 -20.91 4.26
C ARG A 103 -5.35 -20.73 5.69
N TRP A 104 -6.52 -20.12 5.91
CA TRP A 104 -7.06 -19.81 7.24
C TRP A 104 -7.06 -20.99 8.21
N GLY A 105 -7.44 -22.18 7.74
CA GLY A 105 -7.49 -23.40 8.56
C GLY A 105 -6.11 -23.95 8.96
N ASP A 106 -5.08 -23.63 8.20
CA ASP A 106 -3.74 -24.21 8.32
C ASP A 106 -2.76 -23.35 9.14
N VAL A 107 -3.15 -22.12 9.52
CA VAL A 107 -2.26 -21.17 10.19
C VAL A 107 -2.47 -21.15 11.70
N ASP A 108 -1.46 -20.67 12.43
CA ASP A 108 -1.51 -20.44 13.87
C ASP A 108 -2.42 -19.25 14.25
N GLU A 109 -2.71 -19.12 15.54
CA GLU A 109 -3.59 -18.08 16.06
C GLU A 109 -2.98 -16.68 15.90
N VAL A 110 -1.65 -16.55 15.95
CA VAL A 110 -0.96 -15.24 15.76
C VAL A 110 -1.28 -14.66 14.38
N ARG A 111 -1.28 -15.50 13.34
CA ARG A 111 -1.64 -15.05 11.98
C ARG A 111 -3.13 -14.77 11.84
N ARG A 112 -3.99 -15.52 12.51
CA ARG A 112 -5.44 -15.24 12.54
C ARG A 112 -5.73 -13.91 13.23
N ASP A 113 -5.04 -13.62 14.34
CA ASP A 113 -5.18 -12.35 15.06
C ASP A 113 -4.67 -11.16 14.24
N ALA A 114 -3.66 -11.36 13.39
CA ALA A 114 -3.21 -10.34 12.44
C ALA A 114 -4.29 -9.95 11.41
N VAL A 115 -5.30 -10.80 11.19
CA VAL A 115 -6.48 -10.48 10.36
C VAL A 115 -7.61 -9.89 11.22
N ARG A 116 -7.91 -10.47 12.39
CA ARG A 116 -9.04 -10.07 13.26
C ARG A 116 -8.80 -8.70 13.90
N GLY A 117 -7.65 -8.51 14.52
CA GLY A 117 -7.33 -7.32 15.32
C GLY A 117 -7.54 -6.01 14.55
N PRO A 118 -7.03 -5.86 13.32
CA PRO A 118 -7.26 -4.66 12.53
C PRO A 118 -8.73 -4.35 12.25
N VAL A 119 -9.61 -5.36 12.13
CA VAL A 119 -11.06 -5.13 11.93
C VAL A 119 -11.70 -4.58 13.20
N GLU A 120 -11.33 -5.11 14.36
CA GLU A 120 -11.79 -4.60 15.67
C GLU A 120 -11.33 -3.15 15.89
N GLU A 121 -10.07 -2.85 15.59
CA GLU A 121 -9.54 -1.49 15.64
C GLU A 121 -10.29 -0.56 14.69
N ALA A 122 -10.54 -0.99 13.45
CA ALA A 122 -11.26 -0.20 12.46
C ALA A 122 -12.69 0.13 12.94
N LEU A 123 -13.40 -0.82 13.53
CA LEU A 123 -14.73 -0.61 14.12
C LEU A 123 -14.69 0.39 15.27
N ALA A 124 -13.71 0.27 16.18
CA ALA A 124 -13.51 1.18 17.30
C ALA A 124 -13.20 2.62 16.84
N HIS A 125 -12.38 2.78 15.79
CA HIS A 125 -12.08 4.08 15.18
C HIS A 125 -13.29 4.64 14.41
N GLY A 126 -14.04 3.79 13.70
CA GLY A 126 -15.26 4.17 13.00
C GLY A 126 -16.33 4.75 13.92
N ALA A 127 -16.52 4.15 15.11
CA ALA A 127 -17.42 4.67 16.14
C ALA A 127 -17.03 6.09 16.62
N LYS A 128 -15.73 6.42 16.57
CA LYS A 128 -15.17 7.74 16.90
C LYS A 128 -15.09 8.68 15.69
N LYS A 129 -15.51 8.23 14.50
CA LYS A 129 -15.39 8.95 13.21
C LYS A 129 -13.95 9.29 12.81
N ASP A 130 -12.97 8.54 13.30
CA ASP A 130 -11.54 8.68 12.96
C ASP A 130 -11.23 7.89 11.68
N TRP A 131 -11.63 8.45 10.55
CA TRP A 131 -11.56 7.77 9.25
C TRP A 131 -10.13 7.54 8.75
N ALA A 132 -9.18 8.36 9.16
CA ALA A 132 -7.76 8.16 8.83
C ALA A 132 -7.23 6.86 9.47
N ARG A 133 -7.56 6.62 10.75
CA ARG A 133 -7.19 5.37 11.43
C ARG A 133 -7.98 4.18 10.93
N VAL A 134 -9.24 4.36 10.53
CA VAL A 134 -10.01 3.31 9.84
C VAL A 134 -9.28 2.85 8.59
N GLY A 135 -8.81 3.78 7.75
CA GLY A 135 -8.06 3.46 6.53
C GLY A 135 -6.76 2.71 6.81
N THR A 136 -6.00 3.14 7.83
CA THR A 136 -4.78 2.45 8.26
C THR A 136 -5.07 1.02 8.73
N ALA A 137 -6.10 0.84 9.55
CA ALA A 137 -6.51 -0.48 10.03
C ALA A 137 -7.01 -1.36 8.88
N ASN A 138 -7.74 -0.79 7.91
CA ASN A 138 -8.17 -1.51 6.71
C ASN A 138 -6.98 -2.07 5.90
N VAL A 139 -5.94 -1.29 5.68
CA VAL A 139 -4.72 -1.78 5.00
C VAL A 139 -4.05 -2.88 5.82
N ARG A 140 -4.01 -2.77 7.15
CA ARG A 140 -3.46 -3.82 8.03
C ARG A 140 -4.27 -5.12 7.96
N PHE A 141 -5.60 -5.04 7.85
CA PHE A 141 -6.47 -6.19 7.63
C PHE A 141 -6.08 -6.95 6.36
N HIS A 142 -5.94 -6.25 5.23
CA HIS A 142 -5.55 -6.88 3.97
C HIS A 142 -4.12 -7.44 3.99
N ARG A 143 -3.17 -6.75 4.65
CA ARG A 143 -1.83 -7.29 4.93
C ARG A 143 -1.88 -8.56 5.76
N GLY A 144 -2.75 -8.61 6.76
CA GLY A 144 -3.01 -9.81 7.57
C GLY A 144 -3.45 -10.98 6.70
N ILE A 145 -4.39 -10.76 5.77
CA ILE A 145 -4.84 -11.78 4.81
C ILE A 145 -3.66 -12.31 3.98
N VAL A 146 -2.86 -11.43 3.37
CA VAL A 146 -1.66 -11.86 2.61
C VAL A 146 -0.70 -12.65 3.51
N GLY A 147 -0.54 -12.26 4.77
CA GLY A 147 0.30 -12.92 5.76
C GLY A 147 -0.07 -14.40 6.01
N LEU A 148 -1.34 -14.80 5.78
CA LEU A 148 -1.78 -16.19 5.87
C LEU A 148 -1.05 -17.12 4.90
N ALA A 149 -0.58 -16.60 3.76
CA ALA A 149 0.21 -17.36 2.79
C ALA A 149 1.58 -17.81 3.33
N GLY A 150 2.09 -17.17 4.40
CA GLY A 150 3.39 -17.50 5.00
C GLY A 150 4.59 -17.25 4.08
N SER A 151 4.46 -16.40 3.06
CA SER A 151 5.48 -16.10 2.07
C SER A 151 5.97 -14.66 2.21
N SER A 152 7.23 -14.47 2.63
CA SER A 152 7.84 -13.14 2.70
C SER A 152 7.85 -12.43 1.33
N ARG A 153 8.05 -13.17 0.24
CA ARG A 153 8.03 -12.62 -1.13
C ARG A 153 6.66 -12.05 -1.48
N LEU A 154 5.56 -12.77 -1.16
CA LEU A 154 4.21 -12.25 -1.38
C LEU A 154 3.93 -11.03 -0.50
N SER A 155 4.38 -11.03 0.75
CA SER A 155 4.23 -9.88 1.64
C SER A 155 4.96 -8.65 1.08
N GLU A 156 6.21 -8.79 0.63
CA GLU A 156 7.00 -7.70 0.04
C GLU A 156 6.35 -7.13 -1.24
N GLU A 157 5.87 -8.00 -2.15
CA GLU A 157 5.18 -7.53 -3.36
C GLU A 157 3.83 -6.88 -3.02
N SER A 158 3.09 -7.44 -2.06
CA SER A 158 1.81 -6.85 -1.63
C SER A 158 1.99 -5.51 -0.92
N ASP A 159 3.08 -5.31 -0.19
CA ASP A 159 3.39 -4.01 0.42
C ASP A 159 3.56 -2.90 -0.63
N ARG A 160 4.08 -3.22 -1.83
CA ARG A 160 4.14 -2.29 -2.96
C ARG A 160 2.74 -1.98 -3.50
N LEU A 161 1.89 -3.01 -3.66
CA LEU A 161 0.49 -2.82 -4.08
C LEU A 161 -0.29 -1.95 -3.08
N PHE A 162 -0.10 -2.19 -1.78
CA PHE A 162 -0.75 -1.38 -0.74
C PHE A 162 -0.23 0.06 -0.70
N ALA A 163 1.05 0.28 -0.97
CA ALA A 163 1.59 1.64 -1.07
C ALA A 163 0.98 2.40 -2.27
N GLU A 164 0.82 1.75 -3.42
CA GLU A 164 0.15 2.32 -4.58
C GLU A 164 -1.34 2.59 -4.30
N LEU A 165 -2.02 1.69 -3.60
CA LEU A 165 -3.41 1.89 -3.15
C LEU A 165 -3.53 3.09 -2.21
N MET A 166 -2.64 3.21 -1.23
CA MET A 166 -2.62 4.36 -0.33
C MET A 166 -2.42 5.67 -1.07
N LEU A 167 -1.59 5.68 -2.12
CA LEU A 167 -1.41 6.84 -2.98
C LEU A 167 -2.71 7.20 -3.73
N ALA A 168 -3.44 6.20 -4.23
CA ALA A 168 -4.76 6.41 -4.84
C ALA A 168 -5.76 7.03 -3.83
N PHE A 169 -5.75 6.57 -2.58
CA PHE A 169 -6.59 7.15 -1.52
C PHE A 169 -6.25 8.61 -1.20
N ARG A 170 -5.00 9.06 -1.45
CA ARG A 170 -4.62 10.49 -1.26
C ARG A 170 -5.18 11.42 -2.33
N VAL A 171 -5.56 10.90 -3.49
CA VAL A 171 -6.22 11.68 -4.55
C VAL A 171 -7.70 11.90 -4.21
N VAL A 172 -8.31 10.98 -3.45
CA VAL A 172 -9.72 11.02 -3.10
C VAL A 172 -9.98 12.00 -1.95
N SER A 173 -10.96 12.87 -2.11
CA SER A 173 -11.25 13.96 -1.17
C SER A 173 -12.08 13.56 0.06
N ASP A 174 -12.78 12.41 0.03
CA ASP A 174 -13.65 11.96 1.12
C ASP A 174 -13.25 10.58 1.68
N PRO A 175 -12.34 10.53 2.68
CA PRO A 175 -11.96 9.28 3.34
C PRO A 175 -13.14 8.57 4.03
N LYS A 176 -14.16 9.30 4.48
CA LYS A 176 -15.35 8.72 5.12
C LYS A 176 -16.13 7.89 4.10
N ARG A 177 -16.43 8.46 2.94
CA ARG A 177 -17.12 7.76 1.84
C ARG A 177 -16.37 6.49 1.47
N LEU A 178 -15.03 6.60 1.37
CA LEU A 178 -14.16 5.49 0.98
C LEU A 178 -14.18 4.31 1.96
N HIS A 179 -14.25 4.57 3.28
CA HIS A 179 -14.06 3.50 4.27
C HIS A 179 -15.34 3.03 4.96
N MET A 180 -16.35 3.88 5.04
CA MET A 180 -17.57 3.59 5.79
C MET A 180 -18.36 2.39 5.21
N ALA A 181 -18.37 2.25 3.89
CA ALA A 181 -19.09 1.16 3.20
C ALA A 181 -18.44 -0.22 3.42
N TYR A 182 -17.13 -0.27 3.69
CA TYR A 182 -16.36 -1.52 3.72
C TYR A 182 -16.17 -2.10 5.12
N LEU A 183 -16.35 -1.30 6.17
CA LEU A 183 -16.26 -1.77 7.56
C LEU A 183 -17.18 -2.96 7.87
N PRO A 184 -18.48 -2.95 7.49
CA PRO A 184 -19.37 -4.09 7.71
C PRO A 184 -18.93 -5.34 6.94
N LEU A 185 -18.41 -5.18 5.73
CA LEU A 185 -17.93 -6.29 4.89
C LEU A 185 -16.71 -6.97 5.50
N ASN A 186 -15.73 -6.19 5.98
CA ASN A 186 -14.55 -6.73 6.65
C ASN A 186 -14.93 -7.51 7.91
N ARG A 187 -15.90 -7.02 8.69
CA ARG A 187 -16.43 -7.71 9.86
C ARG A 187 -17.08 -9.01 9.45
N GLU A 188 -17.95 -9.02 8.44
CA GLU A 188 -18.61 -10.24 7.95
C GLU A 188 -17.60 -11.29 7.47
N ILE A 189 -16.53 -10.86 6.76
CA ILE A 189 -15.44 -11.77 6.36
C ILE A 189 -14.81 -12.44 7.59
N VAL A 190 -14.49 -11.68 8.63
CA VAL A 190 -13.87 -12.23 9.85
C VAL A 190 -14.84 -13.16 10.59
N GLU A 191 -16.13 -12.84 10.67
CA GLU A 191 -17.16 -13.69 11.28
C GLU A 191 -17.27 -15.04 10.54
N LEU A 192 -17.28 -15.04 9.21
CA LEU A 192 -17.29 -16.26 8.38
C LEU A 192 -16.01 -17.09 8.57
N LEU A 193 -14.84 -16.44 8.62
CA LEU A 193 -13.57 -17.14 8.89
C LEU A 193 -13.57 -17.81 10.26
N ASN A 194 -14.06 -17.14 11.29
CA ASN A 194 -14.17 -17.70 12.64
C ASN A 194 -15.16 -18.87 12.72
N ALA A 195 -16.19 -18.87 11.87
CA ALA A 195 -17.11 -19.99 11.73
C ALA A 195 -16.55 -21.15 10.89
N GLY A 196 -15.34 -21.01 10.32
CA GLY A 196 -14.71 -21.99 9.43
C GLY A 196 -15.25 -22.00 7.99
N ASP A 197 -16.08 -21.02 7.62
CA ASP A 197 -16.70 -20.93 6.29
C ASP A 197 -15.81 -20.09 5.35
N VAL A 198 -14.66 -20.66 5.01
CA VAL A 198 -13.62 -19.98 4.19
C VAL A 198 -14.12 -19.67 2.78
N ASP A 199 -14.94 -20.52 2.21
CA ASP A 199 -15.45 -20.33 0.85
C ASP A 199 -16.40 -19.12 0.79
N ARG A 200 -17.31 -18.98 1.75
CA ARG A 200 -18.17 -17.80 1.83
C ARG A 200 -17.39 -16.55 2.18
N ALA A 201 -16.40 -16.63 3.06
CA ALA A 201 -15.50 -15.50 3.36
C ALA A 201 -14.76 -15.04 2.10
N THR A 202 -14.27 -15.99 1.28
CA THR A 202 -13.61 -15.67 0.01
C THR A 202 -14.57 -15.04 -1.01
N GLY A 203 -15.81 -15.53 -1.08
CA GLY A 203 -16.88 -14.93 -1.88
C GLY A 203 -17.15 -13.48 -1.45
N LYS A 204 -17.24 -13.24 -0.15
CA LYS A 204 -17.45 -11.91 0.42
C LYS A 204 -16.27 -10.96 0.17
N LEU A 205 -15.03 -11.46 0.19
CA LEU A 205 -13.85 -10.68 -0.15
C LEU A 205 -13.84 -10.27 -1.64
N ARG A 206 -14.33 -11.12 -2.54
CA ARG A 206 -14.51 -10.75 -3.96
C ARG A 206 -15.54 -9.65 -4.13
N GLU A 207 -16.71 -9.75 -3.49
CA GLU A 207 -17.73 -8.69 -3.47
C GLU A 207 -17.15 -7.36 -2.96
N TYR A 208 -16.36 -7.42 -1.86
CA TYR A 208 -15.63 -6.26 -1.35
C TYR A 208 -14.75 -5.62 -2.43
N PHE A 209 -13.95 -6.42 -3.15
CA PHE A 209 -13.07 -5.89 -4.18
C PHE A 209 -13.83 -5.28 -5.36
N ASP A 210 -14.94 -5.88 -5.77
CA ASP A 210 -15.74 -5.35 -6.89
C ASP A 210 -16.33 -3.98 -6.53
N LEU A 211 -16.85 -3.84 -5.33
CA LEU A 211 -17.40 -2.57 -4.83
C LEU A 211 -16.30 -1.50 -4.65
N ALA A 212 -15.18 -1.88 -4.02
CA ALA A 212 -14.10 -0.96 -3.69
C ALA A 212 -13.36 -0.47 -4.94
N GLU A 213 -13.15 -1.34 -5.93
CA GLU A 213 -12.58 -0.96 -7.22
C GLU A 213 -13.49 0.04 -7.95
N ALA A 214 -14.76 -0.30 -8.10
CA ALA A 214 -15.72 0.56 -8.81
C ALA A 214 -15.84 1.95 -8.16
N ASP A 215 -15.95 2.00 -6.84
CA ASP A 215 -16.08 3.27 -6.12
C ASP A 215 -14.79 4.11 -6.20
N LEU A 216 -13.61 3.50 -6.04
CA LEU A 216 -12.34 4.21 -6.12
C LEU A 216 -12.07 4.76 -7.53
N VAL A 217 -12.38 3.99 -8.58
CA VAL A 217 -12.25 4.46 -9.97
C VAL A 217 -13.12 5.69 -10.22
N VAL A 218 -14.39 5.66 -9.79
CA VAL A 218 -15.30 6.81 -9.95
C VAL A 218 -14.77 8.04 -9.21
N GLN A 219 -14.31 7.87 -7.96
CA GLN A 219 -13.79 8.99 -7.17
C GLN A 219 -12.50 9.59 -7.76
N LEU A 220 -11.61 8.77 -8.35
CA LEU A 220 -10.43 9.26 -9.04
C LEU A 220 -10.78 10.05 -10.30
N GLU A 221 -11.74 9.57 -11.09
CA GLU A 221 -12.22 10.27 -12.29
C GLU A 221 -12.90 11.61 -11.94
N GLU A 222 -13.63 11.67 -10.81
CA GLU A 222 -14.23 12.91 -10.27
C GLU A 222 -13.15 13.92 -9.86
N ALA A 223 -12.07 13.46 -9.20
CA ALA A 223 -10.98 14.31 -8.72
C ALA A 223 -10.07 14.87 -9.84
N GLN A 224 -10.08 14.25 -11.02
CA GLN A 224 -9.27 14.66 -12.18
C GLN A 224 -10.01 15.62 -13.15
N ARG A 225 -11.28 15.91 -12.91
CA ARG A 225 -12.10 16.87 -13.69
C ARG A 225 -11.96 18.29 -13.16
#